data_7f386c4b2214ce89317aa55c05486785
#
_entry.id   7f386c4b2214ce89317aa55c05486785
#
_cell.length_a   1.000
_cell.length_b   1.000
_cell.length_c   1.000
_cell.angle_alpha   90.00
_cell.angle_beta   90.00
_cell.angle_gamma   90.00
#
_symmetry.space_group_name_H-M   'P 1'
#
loop_
_entity.id
_entity.type
_entity.pdbx_description
1 polymer ?
#
loop_
_entity_poly.entity_id
_entity_poly.type
_entity_poly.pdbx_seq_one_letter_code
_entity_poly.pdbx_strand_id
1 'polypeptide(L)'
;IDVLHQALQREPGHTRYTFYLAQTYRDAGLLEDSVRCYRLRMAQDGWDEERWFSAFQVAVLCERLQRPAAEVQQAYLAAYAMRPSRAEPLCELARYLRQRGEHAMAFLYAARAAAMALPQDVLFVDASVYAWRALDELASSAWYAGALDEGRQAIARLMAQQRFPETERQRIENNARFYA
;
A
#
# COMPACT_ATOMS: atom_id res chain seq x y z
N ILE A 1 -17.10 -8.61 17.20
CA ILE A 1 -17.85 -9.05 16.00
C ILE A 1 -19.33 -8.96 16.29
N ASP A 2 -19.86 -9.68 17.29
CA ASP A 2 -21.30 -9.81 17.56
C ASP A 2 -22.01 -8.48 17.83
N VAL A 3 -21.38 -7.58 18.58
CA VAL A 3 -21.92 -6.23 18.83
C VAL A 3 -22.11 -5.44 17.52
N LEU A 4 -21.16 -5.52 16.60
CA LEU A 4 -21.26 -4.83 15.31
C LEU A 4 -22.30 -5.48 14.39
N HIS A 5 -22.45 -6.81 14.44
CA HIS A 5 -23.54 -7.48 13.75
C HIS A 5 -24.91 -7.04 14.26
N GLN A 6 -25.09 -7.01 15.57
CA GLN A 6 -26.35 -6.53 16.18
C GLN A 6 -26.62 -5.06 15.82
N ALA A 7 -25.59 -4.21 15.81
CA ALA A 7 -25.73 -2.83 15.39
C ALA A 7 -26.17 -2.71 13.93
N LEU A 8 -25.57 -3.48 13.02
CA LEU A 8 -25.95 -3.52 11.60
C LEU A 8 -27.34 -4.15 11.36
N GLN A 9 -27.81 -5.05 12.23
CA GLN A 9 -29.20 -5.53 12.17
C GLN A 9 -30.19 -4.43 12.52
N ARG A 10 -29.85 -3.54 13.45
CA ARG A 10 -30.71 -2.39 13.86
C ARG A 10 -30.64 -1.26 12.85
N GLU A 11 -29.47 -1.02 12.28
CA GLU A 11 -29.20 0.05 11.31
C GLU A 11 -28.53 -0.54 10.05
N PRO A 12 -29.32 -1.20 9.17
CA PRO A 12 -28.78 -1.77 7.94
C PRO A 12 -28.15 -0.69 7.06
N GLY A 13 -26.92 -0.95 6.61
CA GLY A 13 -26.20 -0.01 5.75
C GLY A 13 -25.42 1.08 6.48
N HIS A 14 -25.36 1.07 7.82
CA HIS A 14 -24.56 2.05 8.56
C HIS A 14 -23.06 1.92 8.22
N THR A 15 -22.54 2.91 7.50
CA THR A 15 -21.22 2.88 6.86
C THR A 15 -20.07 2.69 7.85
N ARG A 16 -20.12 3.40 8.99
CA ARG A 16 -19.09 3.32 10.03
C ARG A 16 -19.07 1.93 10.70
N TYR A 17 -20.22 1.32 10.94
CA TYR A 17 -20.28 -0.03 11.52
C TYR A 17 -19.75 -1.07 10.53
N THR A 18 -20.05 -0.91 9.23
CA THR A 18 -19.48 -1.76 8.17
C THR A 18 -17.96 -1.66 8.15
N PHE A 19 -17.42 -0.43 8.26
CA PHE A 19 -15.98 -0.19 8.30
C PHE A 19 -15.32 -0.83 9.52
N TYR A 20 -15.87 -0.64 10.71
CA TYR A 20 -15.34 -1.24 11.93
C TYR A 20 -15.45 -2.76 11.94
N LEU A 21 -16.51 -3.32 11.37
CA LEU A 21 -16.64 -4.76 11.23
C LEU A 21 -15.57 -5.34 10.32
N ALA A 22 -15.26 -4.66 9.20
CA ALA A 22 -14.18 -5.05 8.31
C ALA A 22 -12.81 -5.07 9.04
N GLN A 23 -12.50 -4.03 9.83
CA GLN A 23 -11.29 -3.98 10.65
C GLN A 23 -11.25 -5.09 11.69
N THR A 24 -12.36 -5.32 12.41
CA THR A 24 -12.46 -6.34 13.44
C THR A 24 -12.25 -7.75 12.87
N TYR A 25 -12.81 -8.04 11.70
CA TYR A 25 -12.53 -9.29 10.99
C TYR A 25 -11.07 -9.45 10.60
N ARG A 26 -10.45 -8.39 10.06
CA ARG A 26 -9.01 -8.40 9.73
C ARG A 26 -8.15 -8.72 10.95
N ASP A 27 -8.44 -8.06 12.07
CA ASP A 27 -7.66 -8.19 13.31
C ASP A 27 -7.88 -9.55 13.97
N ALA A 28 -9.04 -10.16 13.76
CA ALA A 28 -9.37 -11.54 14.17
C ALA A 28 -8.80 -12.61 13.21
N GLY A 29 -8.13 -12.23 12.11
CA GLY A 29 -7.63 -13.17 11.13
C GLY A 29 -8.69 -13.76 10.18
N LEU A 30 -9.92 -13.29 10.24
CA LEU A 30 -11.03 -13.69 9.37
C LEU A 30 -10.98 -12.89 8.06
N LEU A 31 -9.93 -13.15 7.26
CA LEU A 31 -9.55 -12.28 6.15
C LEU A 31 -10.59 -12.24 5.03
N GLU A 32 -11.26 -13.35 4.73
CA GLU A 32 -12.31 -13.40 3.70
C GLU A 32 -13.54 -12.55 4.10
N ASP A 33 -13.93 -12.63 5.37
CA ASP A 33 -15.03 -11.82 5.92
C ASP A 33 -14.66 -10.33 5.89
N SER A 34 -13.42 -10.02 6.23
CA SER A 34 -12.88 -8.67 6.16
C SER A 34 -12.95 -8.12 4.73
N VAL A 35 -12.49 -8.89 3.72
CA VAL A 35 -12.57 -8.48 2.31
C VAL A 35 -14.01 -8.20 1.89
N ARG A 36 -14.97 -9.06 2.28
CA ARG A 36 -16.40 -8.84 1.97
C ARG A 36 -16.91 -7.53 2.56
N CYS A 37 -16.60 -7.26 3.84
CA CYS A 37 -17.02 -6.04 4.51
C CYS A 37 -16.35 -4.78 3.93
N TYR A 38 -15.05 -4.83 3.60
CA TYR A 38 -14.38 -3.70 2.94
C TYR A 38 -14.96 -3.44 1.54
N ARG A 39 -15.24 -4.47 0.74
CA ARG A 39 -15.90 -4.30 -0.56
C ARG A 39 -17.28 -3.66 -0.41
N LEU A 40 -18.04 -4.06 0.60
CA LEU A 40 -19.33 -3.42 0.91
C LEU A 40 -19.14 -1.94 1.27
N ARG A 41 -18.15 -1.61 2.14
CA ARG A 41 -17.85 -0.23 2.51
C ARG A 41 -17.45 0.64 1.32
N MET A 42 -16.68 0.11 0.37
CA MET A 42 -16.31 0.82 -0.87
C MET A 42 -17.52 1.24 -1.69
N ALA A 43 -18.55 0.41 -1.72
CA ALA A 43 -19.78 0.64 -2.50
C ALA A 43 -20.77 1.59 -1.81
N GLN A 44 -20.61 1.84 -0.50
CA GLN A 44 -21.46 2.76 0.25
C GLN A 44 -20.98 4.21 0.07
N ASP A 45 -21.89 5.17 0.15
CA ASP A 45 -21.56 6.59 0.19
C ASP A 45 -20.88 7.00 1.50
N GLY A 46 -20.54 8.27 1.64
CA GLY A 46 -19.98 8.86 2.84
C GLY A 46 -18.50 9.21 2.73
N TRP A 47 -17.75 9.10 3.81
CA TRP A 47 -16.39 9.63 3.87
C TRP A 47 -15.43 8.93 2.89
N ASP A 48 -14.91 9.70 1.90
CA ASP A 48 -14.09 9.19 0.82
C ASP A 48 -12.78 8.56 1.27
N GLU A 49 -12.19 9.03 2.37
CA GLU A 49 -10.97 8.42 2.89
C GLU A 49 -11.23 7.02 3.48
N GLU A 50 -12.39 6.77 4.11
CA GLU A 50 -12.75 5.42 4.53
C GLU A 50 -13.02 4.50 3.33
N ARG A 51 -13.66 5.01 2.29
CA ARG A 51 -13.90 4.25 1.04
C ARG A 51 -12.59 3.86 0.39
N TRP A 52 -11.70 4.84 0.25
CA TRP A 52 -10.36 4.59 -0.28
C TRP A 52 -9.56 3.61 0.57
N PHE A 53 -9.54 3.81 1.89
CA PHE A 53 -8.82 2.90 2.79
C PHE A 53 -9.38 1.48 2.70
N SER A 54 -10.69 1.33 2.54
CA SER A 54 -11.32 0.02 2.31
C SER A 54 -10.83 -0.63 1.02
N ALA A 55 -10.70 0.13 -0.08
CA ALA A 55 -10.14 -0.36 -1.33
C ALA A 55 -8.67 -0.79 -1.17
N PHE A 56 -7.87 0.00 -0.47
CA PHE A 56 -6.49 -0.33 -0.18
C PHE A 56 -6.36 -1.59 0.68
N GLN A 57 -7.21 -1.74 1.70
CA GLN A 57 -7.24 -2.95 2.53
C GLN A 57 -7.68 -4.19 1.74
N VAL A 58 -8.60 -4.08 0.80
CA VAL A 58 -8.95 -5.19 -0.11
C VAL A 58 -7.70 -5.65 -0.86
N ALA A 59 -6.88 -4.75 -1.39
CA ALA A 59 -5.64 -5.11 -2.09
C ALA A 59 -4.64 -5.84 -1.16
N VAL A 60 -4.39 -5.28 0.02
CA VAL A 60 -3.50 -5.90 1.03
C VAL A 60 -4.01 -7.29 1.44
N LEU A 61 -5.30 -7.44 1.63
CA LEU A 61 -5.89 -8.73 2.02
C LEU A 61 -5.91 -9.74 0.88
N CYS A 62 -6.11 -9.32 -0.36
CA CYS A 62 -5.96 -10.20 -1.53
C CYS A 62 -4.53 -10.76 -1.64
N GLU A 63 -3.51 -9.95 -1.36
CA GLU A 63 -2.13 -10.41 -1.29
C GLU A 63 -1.93 -11.42 -0.15
N ARG A 64 -2.39 -11.11 1.06
CA ARG A 64 -2.29 -12.01 2.24
C ARG A 64 -3.01 -13.34 2.04
N LEU A 65 -4.13 -13.33 1.32
CA LEU A 65 -4.91 -14.52 0.93
C LEU A 65 -4.29 -15.26 -0.27
N GLN A 66 -3.16 -14.79 -0.77
CA GLN A 66 -2.47 -15.37 -1.93
C GLN A 66 -3.39 -15.50 -3.16
N ARG A 67 -4.25 -14.49 -3.39
CA ARG A 67 -5.09 -14.44 -4.58
C ARG A 67 -4.25 -14.41 -5.86
N PRO A 68 -4.81 -14.75 -7.02
CA PRO A 68 -4.11 -14.66 -8.29
C PRO A 68 -3.44 -13.29 -8.48
N ALA A 69 -2.22 -13.28 -9.02
CA ALA A 69 -1.42 -12.06 -9.15
C ALA A 69 -2.16 -10.92 -9.87
N ALA A 70 -2.94 -11.25 -10.90
CA ALA A 70 -3.74 -10.28 -11.63
C ALA A 70 -4.81 -9.61 -10.73
N GLU A 71 -5.44 -10.36 -9.81
CA GLU A 71 -6.42 -9.82 -8.87
C GLU A 71 -5.74 -8.87 -7.87
N VAL A 72 -4.57 -9.24 -7.33
CA VAL A 72 -3.79 -8.41 -6.41
C VAL A 72 -3.37 -7.11 -7.08
N GLN A 73 -2.79 -7.18 -8.28
CA GLN A 73 -2.37 -6.00 -9.04
C GLN A 73 -3.56 -5.08 -9.34
N GLN A 74 -4.67 -5.65 -9.82
CA GLN A 74 -5.88 -4.89 -10.11
C GLN A 74 -6.43 -4.20 -8.87
N ALA A 75 -6.42 -4.84 -7.71
CA ALA A 75 -6.91 -4.27 -6.47
C ALA A 75 -6.05 -3.07 -6.02
N TYR A 76 -4.72 -3.15 -6.09
CA TYR A 76 -3.84 -2.02 -5.78
C TYR A 76 -4.06 -0.85 -6.75
N LEU A 77 -4.17 -1.14 -8.06
CA LEU A 77 -4.42 -0.11 -9.06
C LEU A 77 -5.81 0.53 -8.91
N ALA A 78 -6.83 -0.23 -8.52
CA ALA A 78 -8.15 0.30 -8.22
C ALA A 78 -8.11 1.25 -7.00
N ALA A 79 -7.38 0.89 -5.94
CA ALA A 79 -7.18 1.77 -4.79
C ALA A 79 -6.46 3.08 -5.19
N TYR A 80 -5.41 2.99 -6.01
CA TYR A 80 -4.74 4.18 -6.54
C TYR A 80 -5.67 5.05 -7.40
N ALA A 81 -6.46 4.43 -8.29
CA ALA A 81 -7.39 5.17 -9.15
C ALA A 81 -8.48 5.90 -8.36
N MET A 82 -8.92 5.35 -7.22
CA MET A 82 -9.89 6.02 -6.34
C MET A 82 -9.33 7.30 -5.68
N ARG A 83 -8.01 7.33 -5.38
CA ARG A 83 -7.38 8.48 -4.74
C ARG A 83 -5.93 8.64 -5.22
N PRO A 84 -5.70 9.25 -6.39
CA PRO A 84 -4.38 9.34 -7.02
C PRO A 84 -3.36 10.20 -6.26
N SER A 85 -3.76 10.87 -5.18
CA SER A 85 -2.88 11.60 -4.25
C SER A 85 -2.21 10.68 -3.22
N ARG A 86 -2.63 9.42 -3.11
CA ARG A 86 -2.11 8.45 -2.14
C ARG A 86 -1.10 7.51 -2.80
N ALA A 87 0.14 7.52 -2.29
CA ALA A 87 1.25 6.72 -2.82
C ALA A 87 1.26 5.27 -2.31
N GLU A 88 0.58 4.98 -1.20
CA GLU A 88 0.64 3.68 -0.53
C GLU A 88 0.28 2.50 -1.46
N PRO A 89 -0.78 2.56 -2.29
CA PRO A 89 -1.10 1.45 -3.18
C PRO A 89 0.00 1.16 -4.20
N LEU A 90 0.64 2.20 -4.73
CA LEU A 90 1.72 2.03 -5.71
C LEU A 90 3.02 1.54 -5.05
N CYS A 91 3.32 1.99 -3.84
CA CYS A 91 4.48 1.52 -3.08
C CYS A 91 4.35 0.03 -2.76
N GLU A 92 3.18 -0.40 -2.26
CA GLU A 92 2.93 -1.81 -1.98
C GLU A 92 2.90 -2.67 -3.25
N LEU A 93 2.33 -2.17 -4.34
CA LEU A 93 2.35 -2.86 -5.63
C LEU A 93 3.79 -3.02 -6.15
N ALA A 94 4.62 -1.99 -6.03
CA ALA A 94 6.03 -2.07 -6.42
C ALA A 94 6.78 -3.14 -5.61
N ARG A 95 6.59 -3.16 -4.28
CA ARG A 95 7.14 -4.18 -3.39
C ARG A 95 6.68 -5.59 -3.82
N TYR A 96 5.37 -5.77 -4.05
CA TYR A 96 4.78 -7.03 -4.46
C TYR A 96 5.39 -7.55 -5.77
N LEU A 97 5.50 -6.69 -6.78
CA LEU A 97 6.06 -7.04 -8.09
C LEU A 97 7.57 -7.35 -8.00
N ARG A 98 8.33 -6.55 -7.24
CA ARG A 98 9.76 -6.79 -7.02
C ARG A 98 10.01 -8.16 -6.39
N GLN A 99 9.22 -8.55 -5.38
CA GLN A 99 9.32 -9.86 -4.72
C GLN A 99 9.02 -11.03 -5.68
N ARG A 100 8.32 -10.77 -6.77
CA ARG A 100 8.00 -11.73 -7.84
C ARG A 100 9.00 -11.71 -8.99
N GLY A 101 10.02 -10.86 -8.94
CA GLY A 101 10.99 -10.69 -10.02
C GLY A 101 10.49 -9.83 -11.19
N GLU A 102 9.33 -9.21 -11.08
CA GLU A 102 8.73 -8.34 -12.10
C GLU A 102 9.30 -6.91 -11.99
N HIS A 103 10.64 -6.80 -12.07
CA HIS A 103 11.40 -5.59 -11.69
C HIS A 103 11.08 -4.38 -12.56
N ALA A 104 10.85 -4.55 -13.86
CA ALA A 104 10.53 -3.43 -14.76
C ALA A 104 9.20 -2.75 -14.36
N MET A 105 8.18 -3.55 -14.02
CA MET A 105 6.90 -3.03 -13.55
C MET A 105 7.03 -2.46 -12.14
N ALA A 106 7.77 -3.12 -11.26
CA ALA A 106 8.05 -2.60 -9.91
C ALA A 106 8.70 -1.22 -9.96
N PHE A 107 9.68 -1.03 -10.85
CA PHE A 107 10.35 0.27 -11.07
C PHE A 107 9.35 1.36 -11.48
N LEU A 108 8.46 1.09 -12.44
CA LEU A 108 7.49 2.09 -12.90
C LEU A 108 6.58 2.59 -11.76
N TYR A 109 6.06 1.66 -10.96
CA TYR A 109 5.18 2.03 -9.84
C TYR A 109 5.94 2.67 -8.68
N ALA A 110 7.15 2.20 -8.37
CA ALA A 110 8.00 2.80 -7.35
C ALA A 110 8.41 4.23 -7.73
N ALA A 111 8.77 4.48 -8.98
CA ALA A 111 9.11 5.82 -9.48
C ALA A 111 7.94 6.79 -9.33
N ARG A 112 6.73 6.34 -9.68
CA ARG A 112 5.52 7.16 -9.47
C ARG A 112 5.27 7.43 -7.99
N ALA A 113 5.37 6.41 -7.12
CA ALA A 113 5.16 6.56 -5.68
C ALA A 113 6.20 7.51 -5.05
N ALA A 114 7.48 7.37 -5.41
CA ALA A 114 8.59 8.20 -4.89
C ALA A 114 8.53 9.66 -5.32
N ALA A 115 7.80 9.97 -6.40
CA ALA A 115 7.56 11.33 -6.87
C ALA A 115 6.37 12.02 -6.19
N MET A 116 5.61 11.32 -5.35
CA MET A 116 4.42 11.86 -4.70
C MET A 116 4.75 12.53 -3.36
N ALA A 117 4.12 13.67 -3.10
CA ALA A 117 4.22 14.35 -1.81
C ALA A 117 3.30 13.71 -0.77
N LEU A 118 3.62 13.91 0.51
CA LEU A 118 2.74 13.54 1.62
C LEU A 118 1.37 14.22 1.43
N PRO A 119 0.26 13.48 1.42
CA PRO A 119 -1.08 14.04 1.24
C PRO A 119 -1.54 14.79 2.50
N GLN A 120 -2.59 15.59 2.34
CA GLN A 120 -3.24 16.27 3.48
C GLN A 120 -4.36 15.44 4.11
N ASP A 121 -4.49 14.19 3.71
CA ASP A 121 -5.45 13.24 4.27
C ASP A 121 -5.17 12.99 5.75
N VAL A 122 -6.22 12.63 6.49
CA VAL A 122 -6.10 12.36 7.94
C VAL A 122 -6.26 10.89 8.30
N LEU A 123 -6.92 10.09 7.44
CA LEU A 123 -7.19 8.70 7.77
C LEU A 123 -6.02 7.79 7.34
N PHE A 124 -5.36 7.19 8.31
CA PHE A 124 -4.35 6.12 8.13
C PHE A 124 -3.31 6.40 7.03
N VAL A 125 -2.76 7.62 7.00
CA VAL A 125 -1.63 7.94 6.12
C VAL A 125 -0.38 7.22 6.64
N ASP A 126 0.22 6.37 5.79
CA ASP A 126 1.51 5.77 6.11
C ASP A 126 2.65 6.72 5.72
N ALA A 127 3.05 7.57 6.68
CA ALA A 127 4.13 8.52 6.48
C ALA A 127 5.46 7.87 6.07
N SER A 128 5.69 6.59 6.40
CA SER A 128 6.90 5.86 6.03
C SER A 128 7.05 5.69 4.52
N VAL A 129 5.93 5.56 3.80
CA VAL A 129 5.92 5.48 2.33
C VAL A 129 6.56 6.72 1.72
N TYR A 130 6.20 7.89 2.21
CA TYR A 130 6.67 9.19 1.71
C TYR A 130 8.06 9.56 2.26
N ALA A 131 8.38 9.06 3.45
CA ALA A 131 9.67 9.34 4.06
C ALA A 131 10.81 8.53 3.44
N TRP A 132 10.59 7.25 3.13
CA TRP A 132 11.69 6.39 2.69
C TRP A 132 11.27 5.17 1.86
N ARG A 133 10.10 4.53 2.11
CA ARG A 133 9.79 3.22 1.52
C ARG A 133 9.68 3.28 -0.01
N ALA A 134 9.03 4.31 -0.55
CA ALA A 134 8.91 4.47 -2.00
C ALA A 134 10.27 4.69 -2.68
N LEU A 135 11.19 5.42 -2.04
CA LEU A 135 12.57 5.58 -2.54
C LEU A 135 13.37 4.29 -2.47
N ASP A 136 13.18 3.50 -1.42
CA ASP A 136 13.83 2.20 -1.26
C ASP A 136 13.35 1.18 -2.30
N GLU A 137 12.04 1.11 -2.56
CA GLU A 137 11.50 0.27 -3.63
C GLU A 137 11.98 0.73 -5.02
N LEU A 138 12.08 2.04 -5.25
CA LEU A 138 12.64 2.59 -6.48
C LEU A 138 14.11 2.18 -6.66
N ALA A 139 14.94 2.40 -5.66
CA ALA A 139 16.35 2.02 -5.71
C ALA A 139 16.52 0.50 -5.91
N SER A 140 15.73 -0.30 -5.18
CA SER A 140 15.84 -1.76 -5.25
C SER A 140 15.40 -2.34 -6.60
N SER A 141 14.39 -1.75 -7.25
CA SER A 141 13.89 -2.24 -8.54
C SER A 141 14.66 -1.69 -9.74
N ALA A 142 15.18 -0.46 -9.65
CA ALA A 142 15.89 0.22 -10.74
C ALA A 142 17.12 -0.55 -11.21
N TRP A 143 17.88 -1.16 -10.30
CA TRP A 143 19.04 -1.97 -10.65
C TRP A 143 18.68 -3.08 -11.66
N TYR A 144 17.69 -3.86 -11.33
CA TYR A 144 17.24 -4.99 -12.17
C TYR A 144 16.48 -4.54 -13.43
N ALA A 145 15.89 -3.34 -13.40
CA ALA A 145 15.21 -2.75 -14.55
C ALA A 145 16.18 -2.07 -15.53
N GLY A 146 17.48 -1.97 -15.21
CA GLY A 146 18.48 -1.27 -16.02
C GLY A 146 18.43 0.25 -15.92
N ALA A 147 17.62 0.80 -15.00
CA ALA A 147 17.46 2.23 -14.75
C ALA A 147 18.48 2.71 -13.70
N LEU A 148 19.79 2.56 -14.03
CA LEU A 148 20.87 2.74 -13.05
C LEU A 148 21.01 4.18 -12.54
N ASP A 149 20.75 5.18 -13.37
CA ASP A 149 20.86 6.58 -12.97
C ASP A 149 19.74 6.99 -12.01
N GLU A 150 18.50 6.56 -12.27
CA GLU A 150 17.36 6.76 -11.38
C GLU A 150 17.58 6.04 -10.04
N GLY A 151 18.09 4.81 -10.09
CA GLY A 151 18.43 4.05 -8.89
C GLY A 151 19.53 4.73 -8.07
N ARG A 152 20.59 5.25 -8.73
CA ARG A 152 21.66 5.99 -8.07
C ARG A 152 21.14 7.27 -7.40
N GLN A 153 20.26 8.01 -8.07
CA GLN A 153 19.62 9.19 -7.48
C GLN A 153 18.71 8.85 -6.30
N ALA A 154 17.93 7.78 -6.42
CA ALA A 154 17.03 7.33 -5.35
C ALA A 154 17.80 6.94 -4.09
N ILE A 155 18.85 6.12 -4.24
CA ILE A 155 19.66 5.67 -3.09
C ILE A 155 20.44 6.85 -2.47
N ALA A 156 20.95 7.78 -3.27
CA ALA A 156 21.63 8.96 -2.77
C ALA A 156 20.68 9.84 -1.92
N ARG A 157 19.44 10.05 -2.41
CA ARG A 157 18.42 10.77 -1.64
C ARG A 157 18.06 10.05 -0.35
N LEU A 158 17.89 8.73 -0.40
CA LEU A 158 17.57 7.90 0.76
C LEU A 158 18.65 8.01 1.83
N MET A 159 19.92 7.88 1.44
CA MET A 159 21.07 8.01 2.32
C MET A 159 21.25 9.43 2.89
N ALA A 160 20.98 10.47 2.10
CA ALA A 160 21.06 11.85 2.57
C ALA A 160 19.96 12.20 3.59
N GLN A 161 18.74 11.69 3.41
CA GLN A 161 17.61 11.97 4.27
C GLN A 161 17.64 11.19 5.59
N GLN A 162 18.15 9.97 5.59
CA GLN A 162 18.24 9.05 6.74
C GLN A 162 16.93 8.91 7.55
N ARG A 163 15.78 8.93 6.84
CA ARG A 163 14.43 8.85 7.46
C ARG A 163 13.92 7.42 7.63
N PHE A 164 14.73 6.43 7.34
CA PHE A 164 14.41 5.02 7.50
C PHE A 164 14.76 4.54 8.93
N PRO A 165 14.11 3.48 9.44
CA PRO A 165 14.43 2.90 10.73
C PRO A 165 15.86 2.34 10.79
N GLU A 166 16.46 2.35 11.96
CA GLU A 166 17.82 1.82 12.16
C GLU A 166 17.92 0.35 11.75
N THR A 167 16.85 -0.42 11.92
CA THR A 167 16.78 -1.83 11.50
C THR A 167 16.97 -2.03 10.00
N GLU A 168 16.69 -1.02 9.17
CA GLU A 168 16.83 -1.06 7.72
C GLU A 168 18.19 -0.54 7.24
N ARG A 169 18.95 0.14 8.09
CA ARG A 169 20.21 0.82 7.74
C ARG A 169 21.17 -0.10 7.01
N GLN A 170 21.52 -1.23 7.60
CA GLN A 170 22.51 -2.14 7.03
C GLN A 170 22.08 -2.68 5.65
N ARG A 171 20.81 -2.97 5.48
CA ARG A 171 20.25 -3.44 4.19
C ARG A 171 20.34 -2.35 3.13
N ILE A 172 19.95 -1.11 3.48
CA ILE A 172 19.96 0.05 2.57
C ILE A 172 21.41 0.40 2.18
N GLU A 173 22.34 0.41 3.14
CA GLU A 173 23.76 0.64 2.89
C GLU A 173 24.37 -0.44 1.98
N ASN A 174 23.98 -1.69 2.17
CA ASN A 174 24.40 -2.78 1.27
C ASN A 174 23.86 -2.57 -0.15
N ASN A 175 22.60 -2.17 -0.28
CA ASN A 175 22.01 -1.84 -1.58
C ASN A 175 22.73 -0.67 -2.27
N ALA A 176 23.19 0.34 -1.51
CA ALA A 176 23.93 1.47 -2.06
C ALA A 176 25.23 1.07 -2.76
N ARG A 177 25.88 -0.02 -2.31
CA ARG A 177 27.14 -0.52 -2.92
C ARG A 177 26.97 -0.99 -4.37
N PHE A 178 25.76 -1.40 -4.77
CA PHE A 178 25.49 -1.77 -6.16
C PHE A 178 25.53 -0.57 -7.11
N TYR A 179 25.45 0.67 -6.59
CA TYR A 179 25.43 1.92 -7.34
C TYR A 179 26.76 2.71 -7.26
N ALA A 180 27.75 2.16 -6.52
CA ALA A 180 29.05 2.79 -6.33
C ALA A 180 29.94 2.69 -7.58
#